data_27810c961f75c7419576a5cdbf9cd83c
#
_entry.id   27810c961f75c7419576a5cdbf9cd83c
#
_cell.length_a   1.000
_cell.length_b   1.000
_cell.length_c   1.000
_cell.angle_alpha   90.00
_cell.angle_beta   90.00
_cell.angle_gamma   90.00
#
_symmetry.space_group_name_H-M   'P 1'
#
loop_
_entity.id
_entity.type
_entity.pdbx_description
1 polymer ?
#
loop_
_entity_poly.entity_id
_entity_poly.type
_entity_poly.pdbx_seq_one_letter_code
_entity_poly.pdbx_strand_id
1 'polypeptide(L)'
;MSAAKELGGAGLRGQSAGSTALCTVGKTGTGLTYRGYDITDLAHHAQFEEVAHLLLVGHLPTQAELDQYKTRLIGLRSLPEKLKQALELIPAEAHPMDVMRTGCSILGNLEPEHTFAEQQAATERMLALFPAIICYWYRFSHDGVRIDTADQSEDSIGGYFLKMLTGQAPSELFRKVMHCSLTLYAEHEFNASTFAARVCASTLSDIHSCVTGAIGTLRGPLHGGANEAAMAMIEQWHSADEAEAGIMRMLANKEKIMGFGHAIYRESDPRNALIKEWSKALSEAVGDSHLYAVSERVEAVMKREKDLFCNADFFHASAYHFMGIPTKLFTPIFVMSRLTGWAAHVYEQRANNRIIRPSADYVGPEHQTWLPIEQRG
;
A
#
# COMPACT_ATOMS: atom_id res chain seq x y z
N MET A 1 4.72 -32.00 34.77
CA MET A 1 3.99 -31.11 33.85
C MET A 1 5.00 -30.13 33.27
N SER A 2 5.49 -30.37 32.07
CA SER A 2 6.35 -29.42 31.34
C SER A 2 5.51 -28.22 30.97
N ALA A 3 5.91 -27.02 31.40
CA ALA A 3 5.28 -25.78 30.96
C ALA A 3 5.33 -25.73 29.44
N ALA A 4 4.17 -25.62 28.79
CA ALA A 4 4.10 -25.41 27.36
C ALA A 4 4.92 -24.15 27.03
N LYS A 5 5.98 -24.31 26.26
CA LYS A 5 6.73 -23.17 25.71
C LYS A 5 5.73 -22.33 24.91
N GLU A 6 5.57 -21.06 25.29
CA GLU A 6 4.69 -20.18 24.55
C GLU A 6 5.06 -20.21 23.07
N LEU A 7 4.07 -20.45 22.22
CA LEU A 7 4.17 -20.36 20.76
C LEU A 7 4.27 -18.88 20.34
N GLY A 8 5.31 -18.20 20.81
CA GLY A 8 5.63 -16.84 20.44
C GLY A 8 6.62 -16.82 19.30
N GLY A 9 6.17 -16.62 18.06
CA GLY A 9 7.06 -16.40 16.94
C GLY A 9 7.85 -15.11 17.15
N ALA A 10 9.19 -15.18 17.11
CA ALA A 10 10.06 -14.01 17.21
C ALA A 10 9.91 -13.06 15.99
N GLY A 11 9.12 -13.42 14.99
CA GLY A 11 9.13 -12.78 13.69
C GLY A 11 10.53 -12.86 13.06
N LEU A 12 10.77 -12.18 11.97
CA LEU A 12 12.09 -12.11 11.31
C LEU A 12 12.77 -10.74 11.50
N ARG A 13 12.34 -9.95 12.47
CA ARG A 13 12.88 -8.60 12.69
C ARG A 13 14.39 -8.66 12.97
N GLY A 14 15.16 -7.91 12.17
CA GLY A 14 16.62 -7.88 12.29
C GLY A 14 17.35 -9.07 11.64
N GLN A 15 16.61 -10.03 11.05
CA GLN A 15 17.17 -11.13 10.27
C GLN A 15 17.23 -10.73 8.79
N SER A 16 18.35 -10.98 8.14
CA SER A 16 18.44 -10.82 6.68
C SER A 16 17.83 -12.05 6.01
N ALA A 17 16.80 -11.84 5.21
CA ALA A 17 16.14 -12.90 4.44
C ALA A 17 16.63 -12.99 2.99
N GLY A 18 17.52 -12.08 2.56
CA GLY A 18 18.06 -12.04 1.21
C GLY A 18 18.68 -10.69 0.89
N SER A 19 19.04 -10.49 -0.37
CA SER A 19 19.58 -9.24 -0.89
C SER A 19 18.60 -8.58 -1.86
N THR A 20 18.62 -7.25 -1.93
CA THR A 20 17.86 -6.50 -2.92
C THR A 20 18.68 -5.31 -3.45
N ALA A 21 18.51 -5.02 -4.73
CA ALA A 21 19.05 -3.84 -5.40
C ALA A 21 17.97 -2.76 -5.64
N LEU A 22 16.75 -2.94 -5.10
CA LEU A 22 15.62 -2.09 -5.39
C LEU A 22 15.53 -0.87 -4.48
N CYS A 23 15.92 -1.04 -3.19
CA CYS A 23 15.67 0.01 -2.22
C CYS A 23 16.61 -0.12 -1.01
N THR A 24 16.92 1.01 -0.36
CA THR A 24 17.54 1.05 0.97
C THR A 24 16.62 1.74 1.95
N VAL A 25 16.49 1.17 3.16
CA VAL A 25 15.67 1.73 4.23
C VAL A 25 16.52 1.92 5.47
N GLY A 26 16.60 3.16 5.98
CA GLY A 26 17.29 3.49 7.23
C GLY A 26 18.80 3.30 7.22
N LYS A 27 19.45 3.16 6.04
CA LYS A 27 20.91 3.03 5.94
C LYS A 27 21.58 4.40 5.81
N THR A 28 22.62 4.61 6.65
CA THR A 28 23.65 5.65 6.54
C THR A 28 23.18 6.99 5.97
N GLY A 29 22.27 7.69 6.68
CA GLY A 29 21.95 9.09 6.42
C GLY A 29 21.03 9.39 5.24
N THR A 30 20.65 8.39 4.45
CA THR A 30 19.79 8.60 3.26
C THR A 30 18.31 8.32 3.51
N GLY A 31 17.93 7.73 4.62
CA GLY A 31 16.53 7.44 4.97
C GLY A 31 15.86 6.40 4.06
N LEU A 32 15.54 6.73 2.82
CA LEU A 32 14.90 5.85 1.84
C LEU A 32 15.40 6.17 0.44
N THR A 33 15.83 5.15 -0.31
CA THR A 33 16.18 5.32 -1.73
C THR A 33 15.51 4.24 -2.57
N TYR A 34 15.12 4.58 -3.81
CA TYR A 34 14.71 3.62 -4.82
C TYR A 34 15.80 3.52 -5.89
N ARG A 35 16.41 2.35 -6.05
CA ARG A 35 17.54 2.12 -6.98
C ARG A 35 18.62 3.21 -6.91
N GLY A 36 18.89 3.69 -5.69
CA GLY A 36 19.90 4.73 -5.42
C GLY A 36 19.42 6.17 -5.48
N TYR A 37 18.21 6.45 -5.96
CA TYR A 37 17.61 7.79 -5.95
C TYR A 37 16.95 8.07 -4.60
N ASP A 38 17.24 9.22 -4.02
CA ASP A 38 16.63 9.63 -2.75
C ASP A 38 15.13 9.87 -2.90
N ILE A 39 14.36 9.42 -1.91
CA ILE A 39 12.90 9.55 -1.92
C ILE A 39 12.45 11.00 -1.96
N THR A 40 13.20 11.92 -1.39
CA THR A 40 12.88 13.35 -1.37
C THR A 40 12.95 13.92 -2.79
N ASP A 41 13.99 13.59 -3.55
CA ASP A 41 14.14 14.03 -4.93
C ASP A 41 13.03 13.45 -5.82
N LEU A 42 12.75 12.15 -5.67
CA LEU A 42 11.69 11.50 -6.43
C LEU A 42 10.31 12.10 -6.12
N ALA A 43 10.01 12.33 -4.85
CA ALA A 43 8.70 12.85 -4.43
C ALA A 43 8.47 14.32 -4.85
N HIS A 44 9.53 15.13 -4.95
CA HIS A 44 9.43 16.52 -5.37
C HIS A 44 9.40 16.71 -6.89
N HIS A 45 10.08 15.84 -7.64
CA HIS A 45 10.39 16.11 -9.04
C HIS A 45 9.79 15.09 -10.01
N ALA A 46 9.60 13.83 -9.60
CA ALA A 46 9.14 12.78 -10.49
C ALA A 46 7.61 12.66 -10.52
N GLN A 47 7.08 12.28 -11.67
CA GLN A 47 5.74 11.71 -11.77
C GLN A 47 5.78 10.26 -11.29
N PHE A 48 4.67 9.74 -10.77
CA PHE A 48 4.64 8.36 -10.29
C PHE A 48 4.98 7.34 -11.38
N GLU A 49 4.61 7.62 -12.63
CA GLU A 49 4.93 6.77 -13.78
C GLU A 49 6.43 6.67 -14.05
N GLU A 50 7.22 7.72 -13.74
CA GLU A 50 8.69 7.67 -13.78
C GLU A 50 9.24 6.74 -12.71
N VAL A 51 8.67 6.78 -11.50
CA VAL A 51 9.05 5.91 -10.38
C VAL A 51 8.66 4.46 -10.67
N ALA A 52 7.48 4.22 -11.25
CA ALA A 52 7.06 2.90 -11.70
C ALA A 52 8.04 2.34 -12.75
N HIS A 53 8.42 3.15 -13.74
CA HIS A 53 9.42 2.77 -14.75
C HIS A 53 10.78 2.48 -14.11
N LEU A 54 11.24 3.33 -13.18
CA LEU A 54 12.50 3.11 -12.45
C LEU A 54 12.51 1.75 -11.75
N LEU A 55 11.45 1.43 -11.02
CA LEU A 55 11.38 0.18 -10.24
C LEU A 55 11.27 -1.06 -11.14
N LEU A 56 10.44 -1.01 -12.18
CA LEU A 56 10.10 -2.16 -13.02
C LEU A 56 11.10 -2.39 -14.16
N VAL A 57 11.63 -1.31 -14.76
CA VAL A 57 12.56 -1.38 -15.90
C VAL A 57 14.02 -1.21 -15.46
N GLY A 58 14.28 -0.45 -14.39
CA GLY A 58 15.59 -0.36 -13.78
C GLY A 58 16.31 0.99 -13.91
N HIS A 59 15.73 1.94 -14.64
CA HIS A 59 16.27 3.30 -14.80
C HIS A 59 15.13 4.32 -14.91
N LEU A 60 15.43 5.58 -14.62
CA LEU A 60 14.50 6.68 -14.87
C LEU A 60 14.31 6.84 -16.39
N PRO A 61 13.05 7.00 -16.85
CA PRO A 61 12.79 7.11 -18.28
C PRO A 61 13.30 8.44 -18.85
N THR A 62 13.72 8.41 -20.11
CA THR A 62 13.78 9.63 -20.93
C THR A 62 12.36 10.14 -21.20
N GLN A 63 12.22 11.38 -21.68
CA GLN A 63 10.90 11.93 -22.02
C GLN A 63 10.15 11.04 -23.02
N ALA A 64 10.83 10.54 -24.04
CA ALA A 64 10.21 9.66 -25.03
C ALA A 64 9.76 8.31 -24.45
N GLU A 65 10.55 7.72 -23.55
CA GLU A 65 10.17 6.49 -22.83
C GLU A 65 8.99 6.72 -21.90
N LEU A 66 8.95 7.86 -21.18
CA LEU A 66 7.84 8.21 -20.32
C LEU A 66 6.53 8.39 -21.11
N ASP A 67 6.59 9.12 -22.21
CA ASP A 67 5.42 9.35 -23.08
C ASP A 67 4.87 8.03 -23.64
N GLN A 68 5.75 7.14 -24.09
CA GLN A 68 5.37 5.80 -24.55
C GLN A 68 4.79 4.95 -23.42
N TYR A 69 5.40 5.00 -22.25
CA TYR A 69 4.94 4.26 -21.05
C TYR A 69 3.54 4.70 -20.62
N LYS A 70 3.32 6.02 -20.51
CA LYS A 70 2.01 6.58 -20.19
C LYS A 70 0.96 6.23 -21.25
N THR A 71 1.27 6.37 -22.53
CA THR A 71 0.37 5.99 -23.63
C THR A 71 -0.03 4.52 -23.55
N ARG A 72 0.92 3.65 -23.25
CA ARG A 72 0.66 2.20 -23.07
C ARG A 72 -0.25 1.92 -21.88
N LEU A 73 0.01 2.54 -20.72
CA LEU A 73 -0.84 2.38 -19.55
C LEU A 73 -2.27 2.89 -19.78
N ILE A 74 -2.43 4.04 -20.44
CA ILE A 74 -3.74 4.60 -20.81
C ILE A 74 -4.52 3.61 -21.70
N GLY A 75 -3.86 3.00 -22.68
CA GLY A 75 -4.48 2.01 -23.57
C GLY A 75 -4.93 0.72 -22.87
N LEU A 76 -4.44 0.47 -21.66
CA LEU A 76 -4.73 -0.74 -20.87
C LEU A 76 -5.87 -0.57 -19.84
N ARG A 77 -6.56 0.57 -19.79
CA ARG A 77 -7.51 0.91 -18.71
C ARG A 77 -8.86 0.21 -18.75
N SER A 78 -9.26 -0.37 -19.88
CA SER A 78 -10.58 -0.99 -20.01
C SER A 78 -10.68 -2.28 -19.18
N LEU A 79 -11.61 -2.32 -18.23
CA LEU A 79 -11.91 -3.54 -17.48
C LEU A 79 -12.56 -4.59 -18.36
N PRO A 80 -12.11 -5.87 -18.30
CA PRO A 80 -12.81 -6.98 -18.92
C PRO A 80 -14.26 -7.07 -18.43
N GLU A 81 -15.19 -7.34 -19.34
CA GLU A 81 -16.62 -7.40 -19.01
C GLU A 81 -16.93 -8.43 -17.92
N LYS A 82 -16.31 -9.62 -17.97
CA LYS A 82 -16.47 -10.65 -16.94
C LYS A 82 -15.96 -10.19 -15.57
N LEU A 83 -14.93 -9.33 -15.53
CA LEU A 83 -14.45 -8.77 -14.28
C LEU A 83 -15.44 -7.75 -13.72
N LYS A 84 -16.04 -6.88 -14.55
CA LYS A 84 -17.11 -5.97 -14.14
C LYS A 84 -18.28 -6.74 -13.51
N GLN A 85 -18.75 -7.79 -14.20
CA GLN A 85 -19.85 -8.65 -13.70
C GLN A 85 -19.50 -9.27 -12.34
N ALA A 86 -18.29 -9.74 -12.16
CA ALA A 86 -17.84 -10.29 -10.88
C ALA A 86 -17.77 -9.23 -9.76
N LEU A 87 -17.31 -8.01 -10.07
CA LEU A 87 -17.27 -6.90 -9.13
C LEU A 87 -18.69 -6.49 -8.69
N GLU A 88 -19.66 -6.52 -9.60
CA GLU A 88 -21.07 -6.21 -9.31
C GLU A 88 -21.73 -7.18 -8.34
N LEU A 89 -21.20 -8.41 -8.19
CA LEU A 89 -21.69 -9.38 -7.22
C LEU A 89 -21.19 -9.13 -5.79
N ILE A 90 -20.20 -8.29 -5.62
CA ILE A 90 -19.60 -8.00 -4.30
C ILE A 90 -20.43 -6.93 -3.60
N PRO A 91 -20.97 -7.21 -2.39
CA PRO A 91 -21.83 -6.25 -1.68
C PRO A 91 -21.08 -4.98 -1.27
N ALA A 92 -21.81 -3.88 -1.08
CA ALA A 92 -21.25 -2.58 -0.70
C ALA A 92 -20.55 -2.57 0.66
N GLU A 93 -20.93 -3.48 1.55
CA GLU A 93 -20.35 -3.64 2.89
C GLU A 93 -18.99 -4.36 2.87
N ALA A 94 -18.61 -4.97 1.74
CA ALA A 94 -17.33 -5.64 1.62
C ALA A 94 -16.16 -4.67 1.87
N HIS A 95 -15.10 -5.16 2.49
CA HIS A 95 -13.92 -4.34 2.70
C HIS A 95 -13.22 -4.08 1.34
N PRO A 96 -12.91 -2.82 0.99
CA PRO A 96 -12.33 -2.50 -0.33
C PRO A 96 -11.05 -3.26 -0.66
N MET A 97 -10.24 -3.60 0.35
CA MET A 97 -9.06 -4.45 0.14
C MET A 97 -9.41 -5.88 -0.29
N ASP A 98 -10.53 -6.42 0.17
CA ASP A 98 -11.02 -7.74 -0.24
C ASP A 98 -11.51 -7.69 -1.69
N VAL A 99 -12.08 -6.57 -2.10
CA VAL A 99 -12.44 -6.30 -3.51
C VAL A 99 -11.19 -6.25 -4.40
N MET A 100 -10.15 -5.54 -3.98
CA MET A 100 -8.88 -5.47 -4.72
C MET A 100 -8.24 -6.85 -4.88
N ARG A 101 -8.21 -7.64 -3.81
CA ARG A 101 -7.69 -9.02 -3.82
C ARG A 101 -8.48 -9.91 -4.78
N THR A 102 -9.80 -9.86 -4.70
CA THR A 102 -10.70 -10.64 -5.57
C THR A 102 -10.54 -10.21 -7.03
N GLY A 103 -10.51 -8.91 -7.30
CA GLY A 103 -10.33 -8.37 -8.64
C GLY A 103 -8.99 -8.78 -9.27
N CYS A 104 -7.90 -8.72 -8.51
CA CYS A 104 -6.59 -9.19 -8.95
C CYS A 104 -6.60 -10.69 -9.29
N SER A 105 -7.20 -11.51 -8.43
CA SER A 105 -7.29 -12.96 -8.66
C SER A 105 -8.13 -13.31 -9.88
N ILE A 106 -9.28 -12.66 -10.06
CA ILE A 106 -10.13 -12.86 -11.26
C ILE A 106 -9.39 -12.42 -12.52
N LEU A 107 -8.68 -11.29 -12.48
CA LEU A 107 -7.89 -10.83 -13.62
C LEU A 107 -6.87 -11.89 -14.05
N GLY A 108 -6.18 -12.53 -13.10
CA GLY A 108 -5.24 -13.61 -13.38
C GLY A 108 -5.89 -14.86 -13.99
N ASN A 109 -7.18 -15.09 -13.74
CA ASN A 109 -7.94 -16.17 -14.40
C ASN A 109 -8.38 -15.78 -15.82
N LEU A 110 -8.65 -14.51 -16.07
CA LEU A 110 -9.11 -14.05 -17.39
C LEU A 110 -7.95 -13.75 -18.33
N GLU A 111 -6.83 -13.27 -17.81
CA GLU A 111 -5.64 -12.86 -18.52
C GLU A 111 -4.40 -13.49 -17.84
N PRO A 112 -4.23 -14.85 -17.90
CA PRO A 112 -3.15 -15.53 -17.19
C PRO A 112 -1.76 -15.20 -17.75
N GLU A 113 -0.78 -15.15 -16.85
CA GLU A 113 0.64 -15.15 -17.21
C GLU A 113 1.05 -16.59 -17.58
N HIS A 114 1.36 -16.83 -18.84
CA HIS A 114 1.77 -18.17 -19.30
C HIS A 114 3.26 -18.41 -19.16
N THR A 115 4.06 -17.35 -19.26
CA THR A 115 5.52 -17.41 -19.13
C THR A 115 6.02 -16.17 -18.39
N PHE A 116 7.16 -16.27 -17.72
CA PHE A 116 7.76 -15.13 -17.02
C PHE A 116 8.25 -14.00 -17.96
N ALA A 117 8.35 -14.26 -19.26
CA ALA A 117 8.59 -13.20 -20.25
C ALA A 117 7.43 -12.19 -20.31
N GLU A 118 6.23 -12.59 -19.89
CA GLU A 118 5.02 -11.77 -19.89
C GLU A 118 4.85 -10.93 -18.59
N GLN A 119 5.74 -11.12 -17.60
CA GLN A 119 5.58 -10.50 -16.27
C GLN A 119 5.43 -8.98 -16.32
N GLN A 120 6.16 -8.29 -17.20
CA GLN A 120 6.07 -6.84 -17.33
C GLN A 120 4.71 -6.42 -17.92
N ALA A 121 4.26 -7.09 -18.98
CA ALA A 121 2.95 -6.80 -19.58
C ALA A 121 1.80 -7.05 -18.60
N ALA A 122 1.84 -8.16 -17.84
CA ALA A 122 0.87 -8.46 -16.80
C ALA A 122 0.89 -7.41 -15.67
N THR A 123 2.07 -6.94 -15.26
CA THR A 123 2.21 -5.88 -14.25
C THR A 123 1.64 -4.56 -14.75
N GLU A 124 1.97 -4.13 -15.96
CA GLU A 124 1.45 -2.90 -16.57
C GLU A 124 -0.08 -2.96 -16.72
N ARG A 125 -0.61 -4.12 -17.05
CA ARG A 125 -2.06 -4.36 -17.09
C ARG A 125 -2.70 -4.19 -15.70
N MET A 126 -2.15 -4.79 -14.65
CA MET A 126 -2.62 -4.59 -13.27
C MET A 126 -2.49 -3.13 -12.84
N LEU A 127 -1.38 -2.47 -13.16
CA LEU A 127 -1.13 -1.07 -12.81
C LEU A 127 -2.18 -0.13 -13.42
N ALA A 128 -2.57 -0.38 -14.65
CA ALA A 128 -3.63 0.36 -15.34
C ALA A 128 -5.04 0.06 -14.79
N LEU A 129 -5.29 -1.19 -14.35
CA LEU A 129 -6.63 -1.65 -13.96
C LEU A 129 -6.95 -1.49 -12.48
N PHE A 130 -5.98 -1.43 -11.58
CA PHE A 130 -6.26 -1.36 -10.15
C PHE A 130 -7.11 -0.14 -9.76
N PRO A 131 -6.85 1.09 -10.27
CA PRO A 131 -7.77 2.20 -10.07
C PRO A 131 -9.19 1.91 -10.58
N ALA A 132 -9.29 1.29 -11.76
CA ALA A 132 -10.58 0.95 -12.36
C ALA A 132 -11.34 -0.10 -11.55
N ILE A 133 -10.67 -1.14 -11.03
CA ILE A 133 -11.28 -2.20 -10.23
C ILE A 133 -11.97 -1.60 -9.00
N ILE A 134 -11.24 -0.80 -8.23
CA ILE A 134 -11.79 -0.27 -6.98
C ILE A 134 -12.86 0.79 -7.23
N CYS A 135 -12.65 1.70 -8.18
CA CYS A 135 -13.61 2.75 -8.48
C CYS A 135 -14.89 2.20 -9.15
N TYR A 136 -14.77 1.22 -10.05
CA TYR A 136 -15.95 0.58 -10.67
C TYR A 136 -16.82 -0.09 -9.62
N TRP A 137 -16.23 -0.93 -8.75
CA TRP A 137 -16.96 -1.56 -7.67
C TRP A 137 -17.58 -0.53 -6.72
N TYR A 138 -16.82 0.48 -6.30
CA TYR A 138 -17.29 1.48 -5.36
C TYR A 138 -18.47 2.28 -5.94
N ARG A 139 -18.31 2.81 -7.15
CA ARG A 139 -19.37 3.58 -7.81
C ARG A 139 -20.61 2.75 -8.12
N PHE A 140 -20.43 1.49 -8.52
CA PHE A 140 -21.56 0.60 -8.74
C PHE A 140 -22.28 0.24 -7.44
N SER A 141 -21.57 -0.20 -6.43
CA SER A 141 -22.15 -0.71 -5.19
C SER A 141 -22.74 0.38 -4.28
N HIS A 142 -22.17 1.58 -4.30
CA HIS A 142 -22.61 2.69 -3.43
C HIS A 142 -23.51 3.69 -4.15
N ASP A 143 -23.25 3.98 -5.42
CA ASP A 143 -23.96 5.00 -6.19
C ASP A 143 -24.88 4.42 -7.29
N GLY A 144 -24.81 3.12 -7.57
CA GLY A 144 -25.56 2.48 -8.65
C GLY A 144 -25.06 2.85 -10.05
N VAL A 145 -23.83 3.36 -10.18
CA VAL A 145 -23.28 3.89 -11.43
C VAL A 145 -22.25 2.94 -12.02
N ARG A 146 -22.47 2.51 -13.28
CA ARG A 146 -21.46 1.83 -14.09
C ARG A 146 -20.60 2.87 -14.81
N ILE A 147 -19.40 3.13 -14.29
CA ILE A 147 -18.47 4.10 -14.88
C ILE A 147 -17.81 3.51 -16.14
N ASP A 148 -17.47 4.38 -17.10
CA ASP A 148 -16.62 4.02 -18.23
C ASP A 148 -15.14 4.01 -17.79
N THR A 149 -14.56 2.81 -17.72
CA THR A 149 -13.16 2.62 -17.33
C THR A 149 -12.15 2.81 -18.47
N ALA A 150 -12.62 2.98 -19.71
CA ALA A 150 -11.76 3.23 -20.87
C ALA A 150 -11.38 4.71 -21.05
N ASP A 151 -11.74 5.57 -20.08
CA ASP A 151 -11.44 7.00 -20.14
C ASP A 151 -9.93 7.28 -20.29
N GLN A 152 -9.58 8.08 -21.26
CA GLN A 152 -8.20 8.44 -21.62
C GLN A 152 -7.85 9.90 -21.35
N SER A 153 -8.73 10.66 -20.74
CA SER A 153 -8.57 12.11 -20.56
C SER A 153 -7.57 12.50 -19.47
N GLU A 154 -7.25 11.57 -18.56
CA GLU A 154 -6.22 11.75 -17.55
C GLU A 154 -4.96 10.96 -17.95
N ASP A 155 -3.81 11.61 -17.88
CA ASP A 155 -2.54 11.00 -18.32
C ASP A 155 -1.79 10.27 -17.20
N SER A 156 -2.22 10.41 -15.95
CA SER A 156 -1.61 9.79 -14.77
C SER A 156 -2.53 8.78 -14.09
N ILE A 157 -1.94 7.81 -13.40
CA ILE A 157 -2.65 6.81 -12.60
C ILE A 157 -3.43 7.49 -11.47
N GLY A 158 -2.80 8.43 -10.76
CA GLY A 158 -3.45 9.16 -9.66
C GLY A 158 -4.59 10.06 -10.12
N GLY A 159 -4.40 10.79 -11.22
CA GLY A 159 -5.44 11.62 -11.82
C GLY A 159 -6.63 10.77 -12.32
N TYR A 160 -6.32 9.66 -13.00
CA TYR A 160 -7.33 8.70 -13.44
C TYR A 160 -8.13 8.11 -12.27
N PHE A 161 -7.46 7.71 -11.19
CA PHE A 161 -8.15 7.23 -9.98
C PHE A 161 -9.14 8.27 -9.44
N LEU A 162 -8.71 9.52 -9.26
CA LEU A 162 -9.59 10.59 -8.75
C LEU A 162 -10.76 10.86 -9.69
N LYS A 163 -10.53 10.86 -11.00
CA LYS A 163 -11.59 11.05 -11.99
C LYS A 163 -12.60 9.91 -11.98
N MET A 164 -12.14 8.67 -11.91
CA MET A 164 -13.04 7.51 -11.83
C MET A 164 -13.85 7.51 -10.53
N LEU A 165 -13.25 7.93 -9.43
CA LEU A 165 -13.93 8.01 -8.14
C LEU A 165 -15.00 9.09 -8.10
N THR A 166 -14.69 10.29 -8.60
CA THR A 166 -15.57 11.47 -8.46
C THR A 166 -16.42 11.77 -9.70
N GLY A 167 -16.04 11.24 -10.85
CA GLY A 167 -16.64 11.60 -12.16
C GLY A 167 -16.17 12.95 -12.71
N GLN A 168 -15.23 13.63 -12.04
CA GLN A 168 -14.71 14.94 -12.42
C GLN A 168 -13.19 14.93 -12.56
N ALA A 169 -12.66 15.72 -13.49
CA ALA A 169 -11.22 15.92 -13.62
C ALA A 169 -10.67 16.56 -12.33
N PRO A 170 -9.61 15.98 -11.73
CA PRO A 170 -8.99 16.55 -10.53
C PRO A 170 -8.28 17.88 -10.83
N SER A 171 -8.09 18.70 -9.79
CA SER A 171 -7.28 19.91 -9.88
C SER A 171 -5.80 19.53 -10.10
N GLU A 172 -5.02 20.50 -10.57
CA GLU A 172 -3.56 20.32 -10.72
C GLU A 172 -2.88 20.04 -9.37
N LEU A 173 -3.35 20.67 -8.29
CA LEU A 173 -2.88 20.38 -6.94
C LEU A 173 -3.12 18.92 -6.56
N PHE A 174 -4.31 18.40 -6.82
CA PHE A 174 -4.66 17.01 -6.50
C PHE A 174 -3.81 16.01 -7.30
N ARG A 175 -3.53 16.29 -8.59
CA ARG A 175 -2.61 15.47 -9.40
C ARG A 175 -1.21 15.42 -8.79
N LYS A 176 -0.66 16.58 -8.42
CA LYS A 176 0.67 16.67 -7.78
C LYS A 176 0.74 15.90 -6.47
N VAL A 177 -0.27 16.05 -5.62
CA VAL A 177 -0.34 15.31 -4.36
C VAL A 177 -0.40 13.80 -4.62
N MET A 178 -1.18 13.36 -5.60
CA MET A 178 -1.24 11.93 -5.94
C MET A 178 0.09 11.41 -6.47
N HIS A 179 0.82 12.15 -7.31
CA HIS A 179 2.17 11.76 -7.72
C HIS A 179 3.11 11.57 -6.53
N CYS A 180 3.15 12.53 -5.62
CA CYS A 180 3.95 12.42 -4.39
C CYS A 180 3.50 11.21 -3.55
N SER A 181 2.23 11.12 -3.23
CA SER A 181 1.67 10.06 -2.39
C SER A 181 1.98 8.66 -2.94
N LEU A 182 1.71 8.42 -4.22
CA LEU A 182 2.00 7.15 -4.86
C LEU A 182 3.50 6.85 -4.90
N THR A 183 4.35 7.86 -5.10
CA THR A 183 5.81 7.72 -5.02
C THR A 183 6.26 7.28 -3.63
N LEU A 184 5.72 7.88 -2.57
CA LEU A 184 6.08 7.57 -1.19
C LEU A 184 5.70 6.14 -0.75
N TYR A 185 4.66 5.56 -1.35
CA TYR A 185 4.21 4.21 -1.03
C TYR A 185 4.76 3.12 -1.96
N ALA A 186 5.46 3.49 -3.06
CA ALA A 186 5.81 2.56 -4.14
C ALA A 186 6.67 1.38 -3.70
N GLU A 187 7.63 1.60 -2.79
CA GLU A 187 8.59 0.57 -2.38
C GLU A 187 9.06 0.77 -0.93
N HIS A 188 9.38 -0.32 -0.22
CA HIS A 188 9.92 -0.27 1.14
C HIS A 188 10.60 -1.59 1.55
N GLU A 189 11.54 -2.09 0.77
CA GLU A 189 12.33 -3.29 1.05
C GLU A 189 11.45 -4.54 1.33
N PHE A 190 11.89 -5.44 2.21
CA PHE A 190 11.20 -6.69 2.58
C PHE A 190 10.14 -6.46 3.66
N ASN A 191 9.29 -5.44 3.50
CA ASN A 191 8.09 -5.33 4.32
C ASN A 191 7.20 -6.59 4.16
N ALA A 192 6.24 -6.78 5.08
CA ALA A 192 5.50 -8.02 5.16
C ALA A 192 4.82 -8.43 3.84
N SER A 193 4.17 -7.50 3.14
CA SER A 193 3.48 -7.82 1.87
C SER A 193 4.45 -8.09 0.72
N THR A 194 5.55 -7.36 0.65
CA THR A 194 6.63 -7.62 -0.32
C THR A 194 7.28 -8.97 -0.07
N PHE A 195 7.53 -9.31 1.19
CA PHE A 195 8.10 -10.60 1.54
C PHE A 195 7.14 -11.76 1.20
N ALA A 196 5.84 -11.59 1.43
CA ALA A 196 4.82 -12.55 1.00
C ALA A 196 4.82 -12.75 -0.53
N ALA A 197 4.93 -11.67 -1.32
CA ALA A 197 5.07 -11.75 -2.77
C ALA A 197 6.32 -12.53 -3.18
N ARG A 198 7.47 -12.28 -2.52
CA ARG A 198 8.72 -13.02 -2.79
C ARG A 198 8.63 -14.49 -2.40
N VAL A 199 7.98 -14.83 -1.28
CA VAL A 199 7.72 -16.23 -0.90
C VAL A 199 6.92 -16.93 -1.99
N CYS A 200 5.82 -16.33 -2.45
CA CYS A 200 4.99 -16.85 -3.53
C CYS A 200 5.82 -17.00 -4.83
N ALA A 201 6.52 -15.96 -5.26
CA ALA A 201 7.37 -15.98 -6.45
C ALA A 201 8.46 -17.04 -6.38
N SER A 202 9.02 -17.31 -5.19
CA SER A 202 10.08 -18.31 -4.99
C SER A 202 9.62 -19.73 -5.30
N THR A 203 8.31 -19.97 -5.30
CA THR A 203 7.71 -21.26 -5.71
C THR A 203 7.47 -21.37 -7.22
N LEU A 204 7.85 -20.35 -7.99
CA LEU A 204 7.61 -20.19 -9.43
C LEU A 204 6.12 -20.01 -9.79
N SER A 205 5.32 -19.47 -8.87
CA SER A 205 3.92 -19.11 -9.12
C SER A 205 3.83 -17.88 -10.04
N ASP A 206 2.66 -17.69 -10.65
CA ASP A 206 2.35 -16.57 -11.52
C ASP A 206 2.32 -15.22 -10.76
N ILE A 207 2.43 -14.11 -11.52
CA ILE A 207 2.52 -12.79 -10.91
C ILE A 207 1.21 -12.35 -10.24
N HIS A 208 0.05 -12.75 -10.76
CA HIS A 208 -1.24 -12.41 -10.16
C HIS A 208 -1.41 -13.09 -8.79
N SER A 209 -0.95 -14.32 -8.65
CA SER A 209 -0.90 -15.04 -7.37
C SER A 209 0.01 -14.34 -6.36
N CYS A 210 1.21 -13.90 -6.79
CA CYS A 210 2.13 -13.15 -5.96
C CYS A 210 1.52 -11.84 -5.45
N VAL A 211 0.88 -11.08 -6.34
CA VAL A 211 0.24 -9.81 -6.02
C VAL A 211 -1.01 -10.01 -5.15
N THR A 212 -1.82 -11.01 -5.45
CA THR A 212 -3.01 -11.37 -4.63
C THR A 212 -2.62 -11.69 -3.20
N GLY A 213 -1.55 -12.47 -2.99
CA GLY A 213 -0.99 -12.76 -1.67
C GLY A 213 -0.48 -11.52 -0.95
N ALA A 214 0.18 -10.62 -1.69
CA ALA A 214 0.66 -9.35 -1.16
C ALA A 214 -0.49 -8.43 -0.73
N ILE A 215 -1.57 -8.32 -1.52
CA ILE A 215 -2.77 -7.55 -1.17
C ILE A 215 -3.38 -8.11 0.12
N GLY A 216 -3.54 -9.42 0.23
CA GLY A 216 -4.04 -10.06 1.45
C GLY A 216 -3.19 -9.76 2.68
N THR A 217 -1.87 -9.73 2.52
CA THR A 217 -0.93 -9.39 3.60
C THR A 217 -1.01 -7.91 3.98
N LEU A 218 -1.12 -7.01 2.98
CA LEU A 218 -1.24 -5.57 3.21
C LEU A 218 -2.53 -5.19 3.95
N ARG A 219 -3.61 -5.95 3.76
CA ARG A 219 -4.90 -5.74 4.42
C ARG A 219 -4.82 -5.80 5.94
N GLY A 220 -3.85 -6.51 6.49
CA GLY A 220 -3.72 -6.70 7.94
C GLY A 220 -3.55 -5.38 8.71
N PRO A 221 -4.17 -5.22 9.89
CA PRO A 221 -4.14 -3.97 10.67
C PRO A 221 -2.75 -3.62 11.20
N LEU A 222 -1.80 -4.56 11.17
CA LEU A 222 -0.40 -4.31 11.55
C LEU A 222 0.47 -3.89 10.35
N HIS A 223 -0.13 -3.69 9.16
CA HIS A 223 0.59 -3.31 7.95
C HIS A 223 -0.10 -2.14 7.22
N GLY A 224 -0.96 -2.37 6.24
CA GLY A 224 -1.47 -1.30 5.37
C GLY A 224 -2.61 -0.45 5.91
N GLY A 225 -3.34 -0.92 6.93
CA GLY A 225 -4.51 -0.22 7.47
C GLY A 225 -4.22 0.96 8.43
N ALA A 226 -2.96 1.38 8.57
CA ALA A 226 -2.58 2.41 9.54
C ALA A 226 -3.10 3.80 9.19
N ASN A 227 -3.19 4.15 7.89
CA ASN A 227 -3.72 5.43 7.44
C ASN A 227 -5.24 5.57 7.68
N GLU A 228 -6.01 4.51 7.44
CA GLU A 228 -7.44 4.48 7.76
C GLU A 228 -7.68 4.61 9.27
N ALA A 229 -6.90 3.88 10.07
CA ALA A 229 -6.98 3.95 11.52
C ALA A 229 -6.55 5.31 12.09
N ALA A 230 -5.55 5.96 11.47
CA ALA A 230 -5.16 7.33 11.82
C ALA A 230 -6.29 8.31 11.52
N MET A 231 -6.96 8.20 10.36
CA MET A 231 -8.11 9.05 10.03
C MET A 231 -9.26 8.85 11.02
N ALA A 232 -9.65 7.60 11.28
CA ALA A 232 -10.71 7.28 12.24
C ALA A 232 -10.42 7.81 13.65
N MET A 233 -9.15 7.98 13.99
CA MET A 233 -8.74 8.58 15.26
C MET A 233 -8.87 10.11 15.22
N ILE A 234 -8.29 10.78 14.22
CA ILE A 234 -8.22 12.25 14.20
C ILE A 234 -9.58 12.91 13.92
N GLU A 235 -10.47 12.26 13.18
CA GLU A 235 -11.82 12.78 12.88
C GLU A 235 -12.76 12.85 14.09
N GLN A 236 -12.38 12.21 15.21
CA GLN A 236 -13.18 12.22 16.43
C GLN A 236 -13.14 13.57 17.16
N TRP A 237 -12.17 14.43 16.88
CA TRP A 237 -11.94 15.67 17.61
C TRP A 237 -12.28 16.90 16.79
N HIS A 238 -12.99 17.83 17.43
CA HIS A 238 -13.46 19.07 16.81
C HIS A 238 -12.56 20.29 17.09
N SER A 239 -11.48 20.10 17.84
CA SER A 239 -10.47 21.13 18.07
C SER A 239 -9.12 20.51 18.42
N ALA A 240 -8.04 21.31 18.26
CA ALA A 240 -6.70 20.91 18.68
C ALA A 240 -6.64 20.57 20.19
N ASP A 241 -7.40 21.31 21.02
CA ASP A 241 -7.42 21.07 22.47
C ASP A 241 -8.15 19.78 22.81
N GLU A 242 -9.24 19.46 22.12
CA GLU A 242 -9.92 18.15 22.25
C GLU A 242 -9.00 17.00 21.82
N ALA A 243 -8.24 17.19 20.74
CA ALA A 243 -7.27 16.21 20.26
C ALA A 243 -6.18 15.95 21.30
N GLU A 244 -5.62 16.98 21.92
CA GLU A 244 -4.64 16.83 23.00
C GLU A 244 -5.23 16.07 24.19
N ALA A 245 -6.41 16.46 24.66
CA ALA A 245 -7.09 15.77 25.76
C ALA A 245 -7.42 14.31 25.40
N GLY A 246 -7.81 14.05 24.14
CA GLY A 246 -8.08 12.72 23.62
C GLY A 246 -6.83 11.83 23.61
N ILE A 247 -5.73 12.31 23.04
CA ILE A 247 -4.45 11.58 23.02
C ILE A 247 -3.94 11.32 24.45
N MET A 248 -4.01 12.28 25.33
CA MET A 248 -3.58 12.09 26.72
C MET A 248 -4.37 10.98 27.43
N ARG A 249 -5.70 10.89 27.18
CA ARG A 249 -6.52 9.78 27.71
C ARG A 249 -6.13 8.44 27.12
N MET A 250 -5.95 8.37 25.79
CA MET A 250 -5.52 7.14 25.10
C MET A 250 -4.17 6.65 25.65
N LEU A 251 -3.21 7.56 25.85
CA LEU A 251 -1.91 7.24 26.42
C LEU A 251 -2.00 6.73 27.87
N ALA A 252 -2.86 7.34 28.69
CA ALA A 252 -3.11 6.90 30.07
C ALA A 252 -3.72 5.49 30.11
N ASN A 253 -4.60 5.18 29.16
CA ASN A 253 -5.21 3.86 29.00
C ASN A 253 -4.30 2.84 28.29
N LYS A 254 -3.08 3.21 27.89
CA LYS A 254 -2.15 2.38 27.11
C LYS A 254 -2.72 1.93 25.75
N GLU A 255 -3.61 2.72 25.19
CA GLU A 255 -4.15 2.48 23.85
C GLU A 255 -3.08 2.76 22.78
N LYS A 256 -3.13 2.01 21.68
CA LYS A 256 -2.20 2.22 20.56
C LYS A 256 -2.62 3.43 19.75
N ILE A 257 -1.70 4.37 19.58
CA ILE A 257 -1.88 5.52 18.71
C ILE A 257 -1.36 5.17 17.32
N MET A 258 -2.25 5.18 16.32
CA MET A 258 -1.92 4.80 14.95
C MET A 258 -1.22 5.95 14.21
N GLY A 259 -0.35 5.59 13.26
CA GLY A 259 0.40 6.58 12.46
C GLY A 259 1.71 7.06 13.11
N PHE A 260 2.17 6.44 14.19
CA PHE A 260 3.38 6.82 14.91
C PHE A 260 4.39 5.69 15.04
N GLY A 261 5.68 6.07 14.95
CA GLY A 261 6.81 5.14 15.04
C GLY A 261 6.96 4.25 13.81
N HIS A 262 8.07 3.55 13.74
CA HIS A 262 8.37 2.65 12.63
C HIS A 262 9.25 1.48 13.07
N ALA A 263 9.16 0.36 12.34
CA ALA A 263 9.96 -0.84 12.65
C ALA A 263 11.46 -0.63 12.42
N ILE A 264 11.84 0.20 11.45
CA ILE A 264 13.23 0.42 11.03
C ILE A 264 13.72 1.81 11.38
N TYR A 265 13.00 2.88 10.97
CA TYR A 265 13.37 4.26 11.29
C TYR A 265 13.38 4.51 12.80
N ARG A 266 14.34 5.33 13.27
CA ARG A 266 14.52 5.62 14.70
C ARG A 266 14.26 7.07 15.06
N GLU A 267 14.58 8.01 14.18
CA GLU A 267 14.49 9.43 14.43
C GLU A 267 13.34 10.09 13.69
N SER A 268 13.12 9.71 12.42
CA SER A 268 12.05 10.21 11.57
C SER A 268 11.77 9.26 10.42
N ASP A 269 10.55 9.31 9.89
CA ASP A 269 10.20 8.71 8.60
C ASP A 269 10.35 9.78 7.52
N PRO A 270 11.27 9.63 6.55
CA PRO A 270 11.54 10.65 5.55
C PRO A 270 10.33 10.99 4.67
N ARG A 271 9.37 10.07 4.57
CA ARG A 271 8.14 10.26 3.80
C ARG A 271 7.15 11.19 4.49
N ASN A 272 7.19 11.27 5.83
CA ASN A 272 6.23 12.06 6.59
C ASN A 272 6.34 13.56 6.31
N ALA A 273 7.55 14.10 6.28
CA ALA A 273 7.76 15.54 6.02
C ALA A 273 7.14 15.94 4.66
N LEU A 274 7.35 15.12 3.63
CA LEU A 274 6.88 15.36 2.28
C LEU A 274 5.35 15.38 2.19
N ILE A 275 4.69 14.38 2.74
CA ILE A 275 3.21 14.33 2.70
C ILE A 275 2.57 15.35 3.64
N LYS A 276 3.24 15.71 4.73
CA LYS A 276 2.78 16.78 5.64
C LYS A 276 2.70 18.13 4.94
N GLU A 277 3.70 18.49 4.12
CA GLU A 277 3.68 19.69 3.31
C GLU A 277 2.45 19.76 2.40
N TRP A 278 2.15 18.64 1.72
CA TRP A 278 0.98 18.53 0.85
C TRP A 278 -0.34 18.53 1.63
N SER A 279 -0.41 17.89 2.80
CA SER A 279 -1.58 17.96 3.67
C SER A 279 -1.89 19.38 4.07
N LYS A 280 -0.87 20.18 4.39
CA LYS A 280 -1.03 21.61 4.68
C LYS A 280 -1.56 22.39 3.48
N ALA A 281 -0.90 22.24 2.33
CA ALA A 281 -1.32 22.91 1.10
C ALA A 281 -2.75 22.57 0.69
N LEU A 282 -3.17 21.31 0.85
CA LEU A 282 -4.54 20.86 0.60
C LEU A 282 -5.53 21.51 1.57
N SER A 283 -5.21 21.55 2.87
CA SER A 283 -6.08 22.18 3.88
C SER A 283 -6.35 23.65 3.57
N GLU A 284 -5.32 24.37 3.14
CA GLU A 284 -5.45 25.77 2.70
C GLU A 284 -6.30 25.89 1.43
N ALA A 285 -6.08 25.03 0.44
CA ALA A 285 -6.80 25.05 -0.84
C ALA A 285 -8.28 24.72 -0.72
N VAL A 286 -8.66 23.80 0.19
CA VAL A 286 -10.06 23.46 0.42
C VAL A 286 -10.72 24.32 1.50
N GLY A 287 -9.98 25.16 2.18
CA GLY A 287 -10.48 26.05 3.24
C GLY A 287 -10.84 25.32 4.54
N ASP A 288 -10.26 24.16 4.79
CA ASP A 288 -10.42 23.38 6.03
C ASP A 288 -9.10 23.32 6.80
N SER A 289 -8.88 24.30 7.67
CA SER A 289 -7.71 24.31 8.56
C SER A 289 -7.89 23.46 9.82
N HIS A 290 -9.10 23.02 10.11
CA HIS A 290 -9.45 22.35 11.36
C HIS A 290 -8.74 21.00 11.51
N LEU A 291 -8.93 20.08 10.55
CA LEU A 291 -8.36 18.74 10.62
C LEU A 291 -6.82 18.77 10.57
N TYR A 292 -6.24 19.74 9.84
CA TYR A 292 -4.80 19.93 9.83
C TYR A 292 -4.27 20.37 11.21
N ALA A 293 -4.95 21.33 11.88
CA ALA A 293 -4.60 21.76 13.22
C ALA A 293 -4.72 20.64 14.27
N VAL A 294 -5.76 19.80 14.16
CA VAL A 294 -5.90 18.58 14.97
C VAL A 294 -4.70 17.66 14.75
N SER A 295 -4.33 17.40 13.51
CA SER A 295 -3.21 16.52 13.17
C SER A 295 -1.88 17.05 13.69
N GLU A 296 -1.58 18.35 13.55
CA GLU A 296 -0.39 18.97 14.11
C GLU A 296 -0.34 18.89 15.65
N ARG A 297 -1.47 19.09 16.32
CA ARG A 297 -1.53 18.95 17.79
C ARG A 297 -1.25 17.52 18.22
N VAL A 298 -1.80 16.53 17.54
CA VAL A 298 -1.52 15.10 17.83
C VAL A 298 -0.05 14.78 17.65
N GLU A 299 0.57 15.23 16.55
CA GLU A 299 2.02 15.08 16.32
C GLU A 299 2.84 15.70 17.46
N ALA A 300 2.52 16.95 17.86
CA ALA A 300 3.22 17.66 18.93
C ALA A 300 3.11 16.92 20.29
N VAL A 301 1.91 16.42 20.63
CA VAL A 301 1.68 15.68 21.86
C VAL A 301 2.48 14.37 21.85
N MET A 302 2.44 13.61 20.76
CA MET A 302 3.16 12.34 20.66
C MET A 302 4.68 12.54 20.72
N LYS A 303 5.19 13.62 20.12
CA LYS A 303 6.62 13.98 20.25
C LYS A 303 6.98 14.35 21.69
N ARG A 304 6.15 15.14 22.36
CA ARG A 304 6.38 15.58 23.74
C ARG A 304 6.29 14.44 24.75
N GLU A 305 5.25 13.60 24.65
CA GLU A 305 4.93 12.59 25.68
C GLU A 305 5.65 11.25 25.49
N LYS A 306 6.00 10.90 24.25
CA LYS A 306 6.54 9.57 23.90
C LYS A 306 7.82 9.62 23.09
N ASP A 307 8.27 10.80 22.65
CA ASP A 307 9.37 10.99 21.69
C ASP A 307 9.18 10.15 20.41
N LEU A 308 7.91 10.01 19.98
CA LEU A 308 7.56 9.30 18.76
C LEU A 308 7.30 10.30 17.62
N PHE A 309 7.76 9.92 16.44
CA PHE A 309 7.52 10.65 15.19
C PHE A 309 6.36 10.05 14.39
N CYS A 310 5.73 10.86 13.57
CA CYS A 310 4.76 10.41 12.58
C CYS A 310 5.44 9.55 11.51
N ASN A 311 4.81 8.43 11.16
CA ASN A 311 5.19 7.68 9.98
C ASN A 311 4.45 8.17 8.73
N ALA A 312 4.69 7.55 7.56
CA ALA A 312 4.07 7.96 6.31
C ALA A 312 2.54 8.00 6.37
N ASP A 313 1.90 7.15 7.18
CA ASP A 313 0.44 6.99 7.17
C ASP A 313 -0.31 8.14 7.83
N PHE A 314 0.30 8.83 8.80
CA PHE A 314 -0.41 9.81 9.62
C PHE A 314 -0.91 11.01 8.80
N PHE A 315 -0.04 11.72 8.08
CA PHE A 315 -0.45 12.87 7.26
C PHE A 315 -1.01 12.48 5.90
N HIS A 316 -0.83 11.22 5.43
CA HIS A 316 -1.61 10.71 4.31
C HIS A 316 -3.10 10.67 4.63
N ALA A 317 -3.49 10.37 5.87
CA ALA A 317 -4.88 10.35 6.28
C ALA A 317 -5.57 11.69 6.04
N SER A 318 -5.01 12.79 6.54
CA SER A 318 -5.56 14.14 6.31
C SER A 318 -5.45 14.59 4.84
N ALA A 319 -4.36 14.27 4.15
CA ALA A 319 -4.21 14.61 2.73
C ALA A 319 -5.29 13.96 1.86
N TYR A 320 -5.56 12.68 2.05
CA TYR A 320 -6.63 11.98 1.31
C TYR A 320 -8.03 12.51 1.66
N HIS A 321 -8.27 12.80 2.94
CA HIS A 321 -9.52 13.41 3.37
C HIS A 321 -9.78 14.75 2.66
N PHE A 322 -8.79 15.66 2.60
CA PHE A 322 -8.92 16.94 1.90
C PHE A 322 -9.17 16.80 0.40
N MET A 323 -8.74 15.71 -0.22
CA MET A 323 -9.06 15.39 -1.62
C MET A 323 -10.46 14.76 -1.79
N GLY A 324 -11.24 14.60 -0.71
CA GLY A 324 -12.57 14.01 -0.75
C GLY A 324 -12.60 12.50 -0.95
N ILE A 325 -11.49 11.81 -0.68
CA ILE A 325 -11.40 10.36 -0.81
C ILE A 325 -12.03 9.70 0.43
N PRO A 326 -12.99 8.76 0.25
CA PRO A 326 -13.56 8.01 1.36
C PRO A 326 -12.49 7.24 2.14
N THR A 327 -12.52 7.29 3.46
CA THR A 327 -11.49 6.68 4.34
C THR A 327 -11.25 5.20 4.02
N LYS A 328 -12.30 4.45 3.71
CA LYS A 328 -12.21 3.02 3.34
C LYS A 328 -11.39 2.75 2.06
N LEU A 329 -11.13 3.76 1.24
CA LEU A 329 -10.36 3.64 0.01
C LEU A 329 -8.87 4.01 0.19
N PHE A 330 -8.42 4.39 1.39
CA PHE A 330 -7.03 4.78 1.64
C PHE A 330 -6.06 3.62 1.40
N THR A 331 -6.33 2.45 1.96
CA THR A 331 -5.48 1.27 1.78
C THR A 331 -5.48 0.75 0.33
N PRO A 332 -6.58 0.74 -0.43
CA PRO A 332 -6.55 0.49 -1.88
C PRO A 332 -5.62 1.40 -2.68
N ILE A 333 -5.49 2.67 -2.31
CA ILE A 333 -4.50 3.57 -2.97
C ILE A 333 -3.07 3.08 -2.71
N PHE A 334 -2.80 2.59 -1.51
CA PHE A 334 -1.53 1.96 -1.19
C PHE A 334 -1.25 0.75 -2.11
N VAL A 335 -2.26 -0.08 -2.39
CA VAL A 335 -2.15 -1.21 -3.34
C VAL A 335 -1.76 -0.72 -4.73
N MET A 336 -2.41 0.32 -5.26
CA MET A 336 -2.13 0.87 -6.59
C MET A 336 -0.66 1.30 -6.72
N SER A 337 -0.11 1.88 -5.67
CA SER A 337 1.29 2.28 -5.62
C SER A 337 2.25 1.10 -5.43
N ARG A 338 2.02 0.30 -4.38
CA ARG A 338 2.94 -0.76 -3.95
C ARG A 338 3.02 -1.93 -4.93
N LEU A 339 2.06 -2.05 -5.86
CA LEU A 339 2.17 -2.99 -6.97
C LEU A 339 3.51 -2.88 -7.69
N THR A 340 4.04 -1.67 -7.87
CA THR A 340 5.34 -1.44 -8.52
C THR A 340 6.49 -2.09 -7.73
N GLY A 341 6.49 -1.91 -6.42
CA GLY A 341 7.47 -2.54 -5.53
C GLY A 341 7.30 -4.06 -5.48
N TRP A 342 6.08 -4.56 -5.32
CA TRP A 342 5.83 -6.01 -5.32
C TRP A 342 6.30 -6.67 -6.61
N ALA A 343 5.93 -6.11 -7.77
CA ALA A 343 6.33 -6.66 -9.05
C ALA A 343 7.84 -6.62 -9.27
N ALA A 344 8.50 -5.51 -8.94
CA ALA A 344 9.94 -5.39 -9.03
C ALA A 344 10.65 -6.46 -8.15
N HIS A 345 10.15 -6.71 -6.95
CA HIS A 345 10.64 -7.77 -6.08
C HIS A 345 10.37 -9.18 -6.63
N VAL A 346 9.23 -9.40 -7.28
CA VAL A 346 8.95 -10.67 -7.98
C VAL A 346 9.95 -10.88 -9.12
N TYR A 347 10.23 -9.84 -9.91
CA TYR A 347 11.22 -9.93 -11.01
C TYR A 347 12.61 -10.25 -10.47
N GLU A 348 13.05 -9.55 -9.41
CA GLU A 348 14.34 -9.79 -8.77
C GLU A 348 14.42 -11.21 -8.20
N GLN A 349 13.37 -11.70 -7.56
CA GLN A 349 13.32 -13.07 -7.02
C GLN A 349 13.41 -14.11 -8.14
N ARG A 350 12.69 -13.93 -9.25
CA ARG A 350 12.72 -14.83 -10.41
C ARG A 350 14.08 -14.85 -11.11
N ALA A 351 14.79 -13.70 -11.16
CA ALA A 351 16.08 -13.57 -11.82
C ALA A 351 17.18 -14.40 -11.12
N ASN A 352 17.09 -14.60 -9.81
CA ASN A 352 18.05 -15.42 -9.03
C ASN A 352 17.27 -16.22 -7.97
N ASN A 353 16.47 -17.18 -8.44
CA ASN A 353 15.49 -17.84 -7.59
C ASN A 353 16.06 -18.98 -6.75
N ARG A 354 15.68 -18.96 -5.49
CA ARG A 354 15.70 -20.12 -4.60
C ARG A 354 14.43 -20.10 -3.76
N ILE A 355 13.80 -21.27 -3.56
CA ILE A 355 12.59 -21.35 -2.73
C ILE A 355 12.87 -20.83 -1.31
N ILE A 356 11.99 -19.95 -0.84
CA ILE A 356 12.04 -19.39 0.52
C ILE A 356 11.26 -20.30 1.44
N ARG A 357 12.00 -21.12 2.19
CA ARG A 357 11.44 -22.15 3.09
C ARG A 357 12.30 -22.21 4.36
N PRO A 358 11.98 -21.37 5.38
CA PRO A 358 12.63 -21.48 6.69
C PRO A 358 12.29 -22.80 7.39
N SER A 359 13.11 -23.20 8.34
CA SER A 359 12.81 -24.28 9.27
C SER A 359 12.06 -23.74 10.49
N ALA A 360 11.41 -24.62 11.23
CA ALA A 360 10.79 -24.32 12.51
C ALA A 360 11.37 -25.21 13.61
N ASP A 361 11.46 -24.67 14.82
CA ASP A 361 11.72 -25.47 16.01
C ASP A 361 10.41 -26.12 16.46
N TYR A 362 10.39 -27.44 16.50
CA TYR A 362 9.21 -28.16 16.95
C TYR A 362 9.09 -28.09 18.47
N VAL A 363 7.96 -27.60 18.97
CA VAL A 363 7.67 -27.43 20.41
C VAL A 363 6.42 -28.20 20.87
N GLY A 364 5.88 -29.06 19.98
CA GLY A 364 4.73 -29.91 20.28
C GLY A 364 5.11 -31.17 21.08
N PRO A 365 4.14 -32.07 21.29
CA PRO A 365 4.40 -33.35 21.97
C PRO A 365 5.44 -34.18 21.24
N GLU A 366 6.26 -34.89 22.01
CA GLU A 366 7.16 -35.90 21.46
C GLU A 366 6.35 -37.12 20.92
N HIS A 367 7.05 -38.12 20.44
CA HIS A 367 6.45 -39.30 19.82
C HIS A 367 5.21 -39.81 20.53
N GLN A 368 4.08 -39.85 19.81
CA GLN A 368 2.84 -40.42 20.28
C GLN A 368 2.50 -41.66 19.48
N THR A 369 2.00 -42.71 20.16
CA THR A 369 1.56 -43.90 19.50
C THR A 369 0.17 -43.68 18.86
N TRP A 370 0.03 -43.92 17.57
CA TRP A 370 -1.27 -43.89 16.92
C TRP A 370 -2.12 -45.04 17.45
N LEU A 371 -3.32 -44.73 17.90
CA LEU A 371 -4.31 -45.71 18.36
C LEU A 371 -5.49 -45.73 17.41
N PRO A 372 -6.12 -46.93 17.13
CA PRO A 372 -7.41 -47.01 16.46
C PRO A 372 -8.46 -46.16 17.21
N ILE A 373 -9.48 -45.69 16.47
CA ILE A 373 -10.45 -44.73 17.04
C ILE A 373 -11.20 -45.31 18.25
N GLU A 374 -11.45 -46.61 18.26
CA GLU A 374 -12.12 -47.32 19.37
C GLU A 374 -11.29 -47.38 20.65
N GLN A 375 -10.00 -47.07 20.57
CA GLN A 375 -9.05 -47.07 21.71
C GLN A 375 -8.67 -45.64 22.17
N ARG A 376 -9.25 -44.60 21.51
CA ARG A 376 -9.03 -43.22 21.90
C ARG A 376 -10.08 -42.80 22.93
N GLY A 377 -9.76 -42.96 24.20
CA GLY A 377 -10.60 -42.54 25.35
C GLY A 377 -10.65 -41.04 25.60
#